data_cd2051c31a6396b226419b9ffbcddb8f
#
_entry.id   cd2051c31a6396b226419b9ffbcddb8f
#
_cell.length_a   1.000
_cell.length_b   1.000
_cell.length_c   1.000
_cell.angle_alpha   90.00
_cell.angle_beta   90.00
_cell.angle_gamma   90.00
#
_symmetry.space_group_name_H-M   'P 1'
#
loop_
_entity.id
_entity.type
_entity.pdbx_description
1 polymer ?
#
loop_
_entity_poly.entity_id
_entity_poly.type
_entity_poly.pdbx_seq_one_letter_code
_entity_poly.pdbx_strand_id
1 'polypeptide(L)'
;MNWEPSSLKTKSLPYSRQFIDEEDIEAVARALQSDWLTTGPQVEEFEKRFATDVNADYAIACSSGTAALHLLYLANNIGTGDSVIIPTMTFLATANAVRYSGAEVIFSDVDPDTGLMNASHFKDAINRSTNKKVKAICAVHLNGQCVDLSSFCEEIDKMIVFEDACHSLGAFRWSKSGQKFRVGSCSLSKATMFSTHAVKAITTGEGGIITTNDENLASRLKKLRSHGVVRDKDLGNNELINL
;
A
#
# COMPACT_ATOMS: atom_id res chain seq x y z
N MET A 1 -23.15 -49.06 7.25
CA MET A 1 -23.74 -47.71 7.14
C MET A 1 -23.16 -47.08 5.90
N ASN A 2 -23.91 -47.04 4.82
CA ASN A 2 -23.47 -46.40 3.57
C ASN A 2 -23.62 -44.88 3.77
N TRP A 3 -22.50 -44.18 3.84
CA TRP A 3 -22.47 -42.73 3.82
C TRP A 3 -22.74 -42.28 2.38
N GLU A 4 -23.97 -41.87 2.07
CA GLU A 4 -24.25 -41.13 0.86
C GLU A 4 -23.91 -39.65 1.11
N PRO A 5 -23.09 -39.02 0.27
CA PRO A 5 -22.87 -37.60 0.37
C PRO A 5 -24.17 -36.92 -0.04
N SER A 6 -24.99 -36.57 0.97
CA SER A 6 -26.14 -35.71 0.78
C SER A 6 -25.69 -34.48 -0.04
N SER A 7 -26.44 -34.18 -1.06
CA SER A 7 -26.29 -33.07 -2.00
C SER A 7 -26.03 -31.74 -1.24
N LEU A 8 -24.82 -31.54 -0.81
CA LEU A 8 -24.31 -30.21 -0.52
C LEU A 8 -24.36 -29.48 -1.88
N LYS A 9 -25.44 -28.77 -2.15
CA LYS A 9 -25.41 -27.67 -3.09
C LYS A 9 -24.24 -26.83 -2.66
N THR A 10 -23.08 -27.03 -3.27
CA THR A 10 -21.89 -26.22 -3.02
C THR A 10 -22.26 -24.79 -3.38
N LYS A 11 -22.68 -24.00 -2.39
CA LYS A 11 -22.75 -22.57 -2.57
C LYS A 11 -21.35 -22.14 -2.95
N SER A 12 -21.18 -21.64 -4.16
CA SER A 12 -19.92 -21.04 -4.58
C SER A 12 -19.53 -20.00 -3.54
N LEU A 13 -18.38 -20.20 -2.91
CA LEU A 13 -17.83 -19.21 -1.98
C LEU A 13 -17.16 -18.11 -2.83
N PRO A 14 -17.58 -16.85 -2.71
CA PRO A 14 -16.88 -15.76 -3.38
C PRO A 14 -15.47 -15.60 -2.81
N TYR A 15 -14.55 -15.06 -3.62
CA TYR A 15 -13.19 -14.72 -3.15
C TYR A 15 -13.22 -13.83 -1.92
N SER A 16 -14.08 -12.82 -1.92
CA SER A 16 -14.35 -11.93 -0.80
C SER A 16 -15.73 -11.29 -0.98
N ARG A 17 -16.28 -10.78 0.09
CA ARG A 17 -17.50 -9.99 0.08
C ARG A 17 -17.40 -8.92 1.15
N GLN A 18 -17.74 -7.68 0.79
CA GLN A 18 -17.82 -6.57 1.73
C GLN A 18 -18.93 -6.82 2.78
N PHE A 19 -18.71 -6.29 3.97
CA PHE A 19 -19.73 -6.14 4.98
C PHE A 19 -20.10 -4.65 5.06
N ILE A 20 -21.37 -4.34 4.92
CA ILE A 20 -21.92 -2.98 4.99
C ILE A 20 -23.15 -3.08 5.90
N ASP A 21 -23.21 -2.26 6.92
CA ASP A 21 -24.34 -2.17 7.83
C ASP A 21 -25.07 -0.81 7.76
N GLU A 22 -26.04 -0.61 8.63
CA GLU A 22 -26.86 0.60 8.63
C GLU A 22 -26.03 1.85 9.02
N GLU A 23 -25.04 1.70 9.92
CA GLU A 23 -24.17 2.81 10.32
C GLU A 23 -23.32 3.31 9.15
N ASP A 24 -22.84 2.40 8.30
CA ASP A 24 -22.11 2.74 7.07
C ASP A 24 -23.00 3.52 6.10
N ILE A 25 -24.25 3.05 5.89
CA ILE A 25 -25.22 3.69 4.99
C ILE A 25 -25.55 5.10 5.48
N GLU A 26 -25.82 5.25 6.78
CA GLU A 26 -26.08 6.55 7.37
C GLU A 26 -24.88 7.50 7.28
N ALA A 27 -23.66 7.01 7.47
CA ALA A 27 -22.45 7.81 7.34
C ALA A 27 -22.29 8.36 5.92
N VAL A 28 -22.51 7.52 4.90
CA VAL A 28 -22.49 7.93 3.50
C VAL A 28 -23.60 8.93 3.21
N ALA A 29 -24.82 8.71 3.71
CA ALA A 29 -25.95 9.61 3.51
C ALA A 29 -25.66 10.99 4.13
N ARG A 30 -25.08 11.04 5.35
CA ARG A 30 -24.66 12.31 5.98
C ARG A 30 -23.58 13.03 5.15
N ALA A 31 -22.63 12.29 4.58
CA ALA A 31 -21.60 12.85 3.71
C ALA A 31 -22.20 13.50 2.45
N LEU A 32 -23.13 12.82 1.80
CA LEU A 32 -23.82 13.33 0.60
C LEU A 32 -24.67 14.60 0.88
N GLN A 33 -25.16 14.76 2.10
CA GLN A 33 -25.96 15.91 2.53
C GLN A 33 -25.11 17.06 3.10
N SER A 34 -23.80 16.86 3.24
CA SER A 34 -22.89 17.87 3.79
C SER A 34 -22.48 18.90 2.73
N ASP A 35 -21.96 20.05 3.17
CA ASP A 35 -21.41 21.08 2.29
C ASP A 35 -20.13 20.61 1.54
N TRP A 36 -19.51 19.50 1.98
CA TRP A 36 -18.27 18.98 1.45
C TRP A 36 -18.44 17.57 0.87
N LEU A 37 -18.78 17.49 -0.42
CA LEU A 37 -18.92 16.22 -1.11
C LEU A 37 -17.57 15.56 -1.45
N THR A 38 -16.52 16.36 -1.65
CA THR A 38 -15.17 15.87 -1.98
C THR A 38 -14.11 16.63 -1.19
N THR A 39 -12.96 15.98 -0.96
CA THR A 39 -11.76 16.63 -0.36
C THR A 39 -12.01 17.44 0.93
N GLY A 40 -13.06 17.13 1.65
CA GLY A 40 -13.47 17.84 2.86
C GLY A 40 -12.86 17.25 4.16
N PRO A 41 -13.32 17.74 5.32
CA PRO A 41 -12.81 17.35 6.63
C PRO A 41 -12.91 15.86 6.93
N GLN A 42 -13.84 15.14 6.29
CA GLN A 42 -13.98 13.68 6.46
C GLN A 42 -12.77 12.91 5.93
N VAL A 43 -12.12 13.39 4.85
CA VAL A 43 -10.90 12.76 4.35
C VAL A 43 -9.75 12.97 5.34
N GLU A 44 -9.61 14.17 5.91
CA GLU A 44 -8.59 14.47 6.92
C GLU A 44 -8.80 13.64 8.19
N GLU A 45 -10.03 13.48 8.64
CA GLU A 45 -10.38 12.66 9.80
C GLU A 45 -10.09 11.18 9.56
N PHE A 46 -10.43 10.67 8.37
CA PHE A 46 -10.13 9.30 7.96
C PHE A 46 -8.62 9.05 7.92
N GLU A 47 -7.84 9.95 7.31
CA GLU A 47 -6.38 9.87 7.28
C GLU A 47 -5.80 9.83 8.71
N LYS A 48 -6.26 10.72 9.59
CA LYS A 48 -5.80 10.78 10.98
C LYS A 48 -6.12 9.51 11.77
N ARG A 49 -7.35 8.99 11.66
CA ARG A 49 -7.74 7.74 12.31
C ARG A 49 -6.94 6.56 11.78
N PHE A 50 -6.79 6.47 10.47
CA PHE A 50 -6.03 5.38 9.86
C PHE A 50 -4.56 5.39 10.31
N ALA A 51 -3.90 6.56 10.31
CA ALA A 51 -2.54 6.71 10.82
C ALA A 51 -2.42 6.23 12.27
N THR A 52 -3.36 6.67 13.14
CA THR A 52 -3.41 6.23 14.54
C THR A 52 -3.56 4.73 14.67
N ASP A 53 -4.47 4.13 13.90
CA ASP A 53 -4.77 2.69 13.96
C ASP A 53 -3.58 1.82 13.55
N VAL A 54 -2.78 2.25 12.59
CA VAL A 54 -1.59 1.51 12.16
C VAL A 54 -0.31 1.94 12.86
N ASN A 55 -0.38 2.93 13.74
CA ASN A 55 0.75 3.52 14.46
C ASN A 55 1.79 4.14 13.52
N ALA A 56 1.32 4.96 12.58
CA ALA A 56 2.12 5.79 11.69
C ALA A 56 1.89 7.28 12.00
N ASP A 57 2.84 8.14 11.62
CA ASP A 57 2.71 9.59 11.82
C ASP A 57 1.74 10.21 10.81
N TYR A 58 1.71 9.70 9.58
CA TYR A 58 0.91 10.24 8.48
C TYR A 58 0.21 9.13 7.70
N ALA A 59 -1.02 9.42 7.28
CA ALA A 59 -1.73 8.65 6.26
C ALA A 59 -2.25 9.59 5.18
N ILE A 60 -2.23 9.15 3.93
CA ILE A 60 -2.68 9.91 2.76
C ILE A 60 -3.63 9.04 1.94
N ALA A 61 -4.90 9.42 1.88
CA ALA A 61 -5.90 8.73 1.10
C ALA A 61 -5.82 9.12 -0.38
N CYS A 62 -6.11 8.17 -1.26
CA CYS A 62 -6.17 8.36 -2.71
C CYS A 62 -7.22 7.46 -3.35
N SER A 63 -7.39 7.53 -4.66
CA SER A 63 -8.51 6.91 -5.39
C SER A 63 -8.45 5.38 -5.49
N SER A 64 -7.29 4.76 -5.34
CA SER A 64 -7.14 3.29 -5.38
C SER A 64 -5.77 2.85 -4.85
N GLY A 65 -5.62 1.56 -4.55
CA GLY A 65 -4.31 0.99 -4.21
C GLY A 65 -3.30 1.14 -5.35
N THR A 66 -3.74 1.06 -6.61
CA THR A 66 -2.87 1.30 -7.78
C THR A 66 -2.38 2.74 -7.83
N ALA A 67 -3.26 3.71 -7.54
CA ALA A 67 -2.89 5.11 -7.43
C ALA A 67 -1.90 5.35 -6.28
N ALA A 68 -2.09 4.66 -5.14
CA ALA A 68 -1.17 4.72 -4.01
C ALA A 68 0.25 4.28 -4.41
N LEU A 69 0.39 3.13 -5.08
CA LEU A 69 1.68 2.65 -5.58
C LEU A 69 2.33 3.64 -6.55
N HIS A 70 1.56 4.15 -7.52
CA HIS A 70 2.06 5.11 -8.49
C HIS A 70 2.52 6.42 -7.82
N LEU A 71 1.72 6.96 -6.90
CA LEU A 71 2.10 8.15 -6.11
C LEU A 71 3.38 7.93 -5.31
N LEU A 72 3.57 6.74 -4.71
CA LEU A 72 4.80 6.41 -3.98
C LEU A 72 6.03 6.49 -4.88
N TYR A 73 5.96 5.91 -6.09
CA TYR A 73 7.10 5.95 -7.01
C TYR A 73 7.38 7.37 -7.48
N LEU A 74 6.38 8.14 -7.87
CA LEU A 74 6.53 9.54 -8.27
C LEU A 74 7.09 10.41 -7.12
N ALA A 75 6.54 10.26 -5.90
CA ALA A 75 6.98 11.02 -4.74
C ALA A 75 8.43 10.75 -4.35
N ASN A 76 8.99 9.61 -4.73
CA ASN A 76 10.38 9.24 -4.48
C ASN A 76 11.28 9.39 -5.72
N ASN A 77 10.80 10.11 -6.75
CA ASN A 77 11.51 10.34 -8.01
C ASN A 77 11.99 9.03 -8.67
N ILE A 78 11.18 7.96 -8.57
CA ILE A 78 11.42 6.70 -9.27
C ILE A 78 10.84 6.83 -10.68
N GLY A 79 11.66 6.64 -11.69
CA GLY A 79 11.26 6.86 -13.08
C GLY A 79 12.22 6.22 -14.07
N THR A 80 12.27 6.78 -15.28
CA THR A 80 13.11 6.29 -16.38
C THR A 80 14.57 6.14 -15.95
N GLY A 81 15.15 4.96 -16.18
CA GLY A 81 16.51 4.61 -15.79
C GLY A 81 16.64 4.00 -14.39
N ASP A 82 15.57 4.03 -13.58
CA ASP A 82 15.52 3.33 -12.29
C ASP A 82 14.84 1.95 -12.45
N SER A 83 15.09 1.06 -11.49
CA SER A 83 14.43 -0.24 -11.41
C SER A 83 13.89 -0.47 -10.01
N VAL A 84 12.79 -1.23 -9.92
CA VAL A 84 12.15 -1.64 -8.66
C VAL A 84 12.05 -3.16 -8.60
N ILE A 85 12.50 -3.75 -7.50
CA ILE A 85 12.33 -5.18 -7.24
C ILE A 85 10.95 -5.41 -6.64
N ILE A 86 10.20 -6.35 -7.21
CA ILE A 86 8.89 -6.79 -6.73
C ILE A 86 8.80 -8.32 -6.76
N PRO A 87 7.95 -8.98 -5.94
CA PRO A 87 7.76 -10.41 -6.04
C PRO A 87 7.00 -10.79 -7.31
N THR A 88 7.23 -12.02 -7.80
CA THR A 88 6.47 -12.61 -8.93
C THR A 88 5.02 -12.91 -8.55
N MET A 89 4.74 -13.25 -7.28
CA MET A 89 3.38 -13.44 -6.77
C MET A 89 2.86 -12.14 -6.17
N THR A 90 2.08 -11.42 -6.96
CA THR A 90 1.45 -10.17 -6.56
C THR A 90 0.25 -9.87 -7.46
N PHE A 91 -0.58 -8.91 -7.05
CA PHE A 91 -1.56 -8.32 -7.96
C PHE A 91 -0.84 -7.47 -9.01
N LEU A 92 -1.36 -7.48 -10.23
CA LEU A 92 -0.75 -6.81 -11.39
C LEU A 92 -0.42 -5.32 -11.16
N ALA A 93 -1.17 -4.66 -10.28
CA ALA A 93 -0.94 -3.24 -9.96
C ALA A 93 0.46 -2.94 -9.44
N THR A 94 1.08 -3.87 -8.67
CA THR A 94 2.43 -3.68 -8.13
C THR A 94 3.47 -3.53 -9.25
N ALA A 95 3.34 -4.32 -10.33
CA ALA A 95 4.20 -4.20 -11.51
C ALA A 95 3.82 -2.99 -12.37
N ASN A 96 2.52 -2.79 -12.63
CA ASN A 96 2.05 -1.73 -13.50
C ASN A 96 2.40 -0.34 -12.96
N ALA A 97 2.29 -0.11 -11.66
CA ALA A 97 2.64 1.18 -11.07
C ALA A 97 4.11 1.55 -11.28
N VAL A 98 5.04 0.57 -11.24
CA VAL A 98 6.43 0.76 -11.60
C VAL A 98 6.54 1.20 -13.07
N ARG A 99 5.81 0.53 -13.97
CA ARG A 99 5.82 0.87 -15.40
C ARG A 99 5.19 2.25 -15.69
N TYR A 100 4.15 2.64 -14.94
CA TYR A 100 3.52 3.96 -15.07
C TYR A 100 4.48 5.09 -14.69
N SER A 101 5.40 4.86 -13.76
CA SER A 101 6.44 5.84 -13.42
C SER A 101 7.57 5.91 -14.44
N GLY A 102 7.60 5.03 -15.45
CA GLY A 102 8.66 4.92 -16.42
C GLY A 102 9.85 4.05 -15.98
N ALA A 103 9.80 3.50 -14.77
CA ALA A 103 10.84 2.61 -14.24
C ALA A 103 10.71 1.17 -14.76
N GLU A 104 11.76 0.37 -14.55
CA GLU A 104 11.78 -1.03 -14.92
C GLU A 104 11.45 -1.93 -13.74
N VAL A 105 10.76 -3.04 -14.02
CA VAL A 105 10.46 -4.09 -13.04
C VAL A 105 11.57 -5.13 -13.04
N ILE A 106 12.04 -5.49 -11.84
CA ILE A 106 12.87 -6.68 -11.61
C ILE A 106 12.05 -7.64 -10.76
N PHE A 107 11.73 -8.81 -11.30
CA PHE A 107 11.01 -9.81 -10.53
C PHE A 107 11.95 -10.59 -9.61
N SER A 108 11.56 -10.68 -8.36
CA SER A 108 12.10 -11.60 -7.36
C SER A 108 11.23 -12.85 -7.30
N ASP A 109 11.82 -14.00 -7.16
CA ASP A 109 11.07 -15.22 -6.86
C ASP A 109 10.47 -15.16 -5.45
N VAL A 110 9.65 -16.14 -5.11
CA VAL A 110 8.97 -16.27 -3.83
C VAL A 110 9.17 -17.68 -3.27
N ASP A 111 9.10 -17.79 -1.98
CA ASP A 111 9.11 -19.06 -1.28
C ASP A 111 7.87 -19.90 -1.65
N PRO A 112 8.01 -21.15 -2.07
CA PRO A 112 6.89 -21.96 -2.55
C PRO A 112 5.85 -22.29 -1.47
N ASP A 113 6.24 -22.29 -0.19
CA ASP A 113 5.34 -22.63 0.91
C ASP A 113 4.54 -21.42 1.39
N THR A 114 5.11 -20.22 1.31
CA THR A 114 4.50 -18.99 1.81
C THR A 114 3.99 -18.06 0.71
N GLY A 115 4.52 -18.17 -0.50
CA GLY A 115 4.27 -17.21 -1.59
C GLY A 115 4.91 -15.83 -1.35
N LEU A 116 5.78 -15.69 -0.35
CA LEU A 116 6.43 -14.44 0.01
C LEU A 116 7.85 -14.36 -0.51
N MET A 117 8.28 -13.17 -0.89
CA MET A 117 9.68 -12.87 -1.13
C MET A 117 10.45 -12.92 0.20
N ASN A 118 11.60 -13.59 0.22
CA ASN A 118 12.51 -13.64 1.36
C ASN A 118 13.89 -13.07 0.99
N ALA A 119 14.80 -13.03 1.97
CA ALA A 119 16.13 -12.46 1.80
C ALA A 119 16.95 -13.12 0.69
N SER A 120 16.85 -14.46 0.51
CA SER A 120 17.59 -15.15 -0.55
C SER A 120 17.07 -14.78 -1.93
N HIS A 121 15.74 -14.75 -2.12
CA HIS A 121 15.12 -14.35 -3.38
C HIS A 121 15.43 -12.90 -3.75
N PHE A 122 15.43 -12.00 -2.75
CA PHE A 122 15.84 -10.62 -2.93
C PHE A 122 17.30 -10.53 -3.41
N LYS A 123 18.22 -11.27 -2.75
CA LYS A 123 19.63 -11.29 -3.11
C LYS A 123 19.85 -11.82 -4.53
N ASP A 124 19.12 -12.84 -4.93
CA ASP A 124 19.18 -13.38 -6.29
C ASP A 124 18.65 -12.37 -7.33
N ALA A 125 17.62 -11.60 -6.99
CA ALA A 125 17.12 -10.55 -7.85
C ALA A 125 18.16 -9.42 -8.02
N ILE A 126 18.83 -9.01 -6.95
CA ILE A 126 19.96 -8.05 -7.00
C ILE A 126 21.08 -8.58 -7.90
N ASN A 127 21.52 -9.79 -7.71
CA ASN A 127 22.61 -10.41 -8.49
C ASN A 127 22.30 -10.44 -10.00
N ARG A 128 21.05 -10.67 -10.37
CA ARG A 128 20.59 -10.64 -11.77
C ARG A 128 20.45 -9.23 -12.36
N SER A 129 20.54 -8.19 -11.54
CA SER A 129 20.33 -6.81 -11.92
C SER A 129 21.63 -6.01 -12.12
N THR A 130 22.75 -6.67 -12.44
CA THR A 130 24.13 -6.11 -12.44
C THR A 130 24.32 -4.84 -13.24
N ASN A 131 23.50 -4.59 -14.26
CA ASN A 131 23.56 -3.38 -15.11
C ASN A 131 22.38 -2.41 -14.89
N LYS A 132 21.63 -2.58 -13.79
CA LYS A 132 20.42 -1.81 -13.51
C LYS A 132 20.59 -1.01 -12.22
N LYS A 133 20.07 0.22 -12.23
CA LYS A 133 20.01 1.04 -11.03
C LYS A 133 18.79 0.65 -10.21
N VAL A 134 18.94 -0.33 -9.32
CA VAL A 134 17.89 -0.71 -8.39
C VAL A 134 17.74 0.38 -7.33
N LYS A 135 16.62 1.07 -7.33
CA LYS A 135 16.34 2.20 -6.45
C LYS A 135 15.41 1.85 -5.31
N ALA A 136 14.52 0.90 -5.53
CA ALA A 136 13.53 0.50 -4.54
C ALA A 136 13.21 -0.98 -4.61
N ILE A 137 12.64 -1.45 -3.50
CA ILE A 137 11.95 -2.73 -3.37
C ILE A 137 10.53 -2.46 -2.92
N CYS A 138 9.56 -3.20 -3.46
CA CYS A 138 8.19 -3.23 -2.96
C CYS A 138 7.87 -4.65 -2.48
N ALA A 139 7.88 -4.84 -1.17
CA ALA A 139 7.52 -6.11 -0.53
C ALA A 139 6.00 -6.24 -0.48
N VAL A 140 5.46 -7.40 -0.87
CA VAL A 140 4.02 -7.65 -0.87
C VAL A 140 3.64 -8.60 0.25
N HIS A 141 2.76 -8.16 1.13
CA HIS A 141 2.21 -8.96 2.23
C HIS A 141 1.01 -9.77 1.74
N LEU A 142 1.29 -10.92 1.12
CA LEU A 142 0.28 -11.73 0.45
C LEU A 142 -0.64 -12.43 1.45
N ASN A 143 -1.96 -12.34 1.24
CA ASN A 143 -2.99 -13.03 2.03
C ASN A 143 -2.88 -12.80 3.56
N GLY A 144 -2.40 -11.63 3.98
CA GLY A 144 -2.23 -11.31 5.40
C GLY A 144 -0.93 -11.78 6.01
N GLN A 145 -0.12 -12.55 5.29
CA GLN A 145 1.22 -12.94 5.71
C GLN A 145 2.21 -11.80 5.48
N CYS A 146 3.06 -11.53 6.46
CA CYS A 146 3.99 -10.41 6.40
C CYS A 146 5.38 -10.86 5.97
N VAL A 147 5.97 -10.16 5.00
CA VAL A 147 7.39 -10.33 4.65
C VAL A 147 8.25 -9.89 5.84
N ASP A 148 9.21 -10.73 6.24
CA ASP A 148 10.18 -10.37 7.28
C ASP A 148 11.30 -9.51 6.68
N LEU A 149 11.08 -8.21 6.59
CA LEU A 149 12.06 -7.24 6.10
C LEU A 149 13.32 -7.17 6.97
N SER A 150 13.25 -7.56 8.25
CA SER A 150 14.39 -7.54 9.16
C SER A 150 15.43 -8.61 8.85
N SER A 151 15.07 -9.60 8.03
CA SER A 151 15.96 -10.68 7.59
C SER A 151 16.75 -10.34 6.32
N PHE A 152 16.40 -9.25 5.64
CA PHE A 152 17.05 -8.86 4.40
C PHE A 152 18.48 -8.39 4.67
N CYS A 153 19.34 -8.55 3.69
CA CYS A 153 20.76 -8.20 3.78
C CYS A 153 21.01 -6.69 3.74
N GLU A 154 22.25 -6.29 4.02
CA GLU A 154 22.67 -4.87 4.06
C GLU A 154 22.39 -4.09 2.78
N GLU A 155 22.20 -4.77 1.64
CA GLU A 155 21.86 -4.12 0.38
C GLU A 155 20.53 -3.40 0.43
N ILE A 156 19.59 -3.82 1.28
CA ILE A 156 18.29 -3.17 1.45
C ILE A 156 18.44 -1.77 2.05
N ASP A 157 19.45 -1.55 2.88
CA ASP A 157 19.71 -0.25 3.54
C ASP A 157 20.06 0.86 2.55
N LYS A 158 20.46 0.49 1.32
CA LYS A 158 20.79 1.41 0.24
C LYS A 158 19.60 1.71 -0.67
N MET A 159 18.45 1.10 -0.41
CA MET A 159 17.26 1.16 -1.25
C MET A 159 16.09 1.76 -0.52
N ILE A 160 15.13 2.26 -1.28
CA ILE A 160 13.85 2.67 -0.74
C ILE A 160 12.98 1.42 -0.57
N VAL A 161 12.51 1.17 0.63
CA VAL A 161 11.64 0.04 0.95
C VAL A 161 10.19 0.51 1.00
N PHE A 162 9.34 -0.10 0.17
CA PHE A 162 7.89 0.04 0.23
C PHE A 162 7.23 -1.28 0.60
N GLU A 163 6.08 -1.20 1.23
CA GLU A 163 5.24 -2.34 1.57
C GLU A 163 3.89 -2.22 0.86
N ASP A 164 3.57 -3.21 0.01
CA ASP A 164 2.21 -3.40 -0.50
C ASP A 164 1.45 -4.28 0.51
N ALA A 165 0.63 -3.63 1.32
CA ALA A 165 -0.13 -4.24 2.40
C ALA A 165 -1.63 -4.34 2.07
N CYS A 166 -1.99 -4.40 0.79
CA CYS A 166 -3.40 -4.48 0.35
C CYS A 166 -4.19 -5.65 0.97
N HIS A 167 -3.51 -6.69 1.46
CA HIS A 167 -4.14 -7.85 2.10
C HIS A 167 -3.89 -7.93 3.62
N SER A 168 -3.20 -6.94 4.21
CA SER A 168 -2.59 -7.10 5.54
C SER A 168 -2.97 -5.98 6.52
N LEU A 169 -4.06 -5.26 6.27
CA LEU A 169 -4.60 -4.32 7.26
C LEU A 169 -4.97 -5.09 8.55
N GLY A 170 -4.48 -4.61 9.69
CA GLY A 170 -4.68 -5.25 10.98
C GLY A 170 -3.65 -6.34 11.32
N ALA A 171 -2.81 -6.75 10.37
CA ALA A 171 -1.75 -7.72 10.60
C ALA A 171 -0.60 -7.14 11.43
N PHE A 172 0.19 -8.04 12.00
CA PHE A 172 1.38 -7.72 12.77
C PHE A 172 2.55 -8.54 12.29
N ARG A 173 3.75 -8.00 12.42
CA ARG A 173 5.01 -8.73 12.27
C ARG A 173 5.81 -8.66 13.55
N TRP A 174 6.72 -9.61 13.69
CA TRP A 174 7.60 -9.71 14.85
C TRP A 174 9.05 -9.56 14.40
N SER A 175 9.84 -8.76 15.10
CA SER A 175 11.28 -8.74 14.89
C SER A 175 11.91 -10.02 15.45
N LYS A 176 13.15 -10.29 15.08
CA LYS A 176 13.95 -11.37 15.69
C LYS A 176 14.11 -11.22 17.20
N SER A 177 14.03 -10.00 17.72
CA SER A 177 14.08 -9.70 19.17
C SER A 177 12.73 -9.87 19.88
N GLY A 178 11.66 -10.28 19.18
CA GLY A 178 10.32 -10.46 19.74
C GLY A 178 9.50 -9.16 19.84
N GLN A 179 9.96 -8.06 19.28
CA GLN A 179 9.19 -6.82 19.22
C GLN A 179 8.08 -6.94 18.16
N LYS A 180 6.88 -6.53 18.53
CA LYS A 180 5.68 -6.55 17.66
C LYS A 180 5.52 -5.22 16.95
N PHE A 181 5.39 -5.25 15.61
CA PHE A 181 5.11 -4.09 14.78
C PHE A 181 3.80 -4.27 14.05
N ARG A 182 2.99 -3.24 14.00
CA ARG A 182 1.78 -3.24 13.18
C ARG A 182 2.15 -2.99 11.71
N VAL A 183 1.55 -3.71 10.79
CA VAL A 183 1.68 -3.41 9.35
C VAL A 183 1.10 -2.02 9.09
N GLY A 184 1.84 -1.19 8.38
CA GLY A 184 1.51 0.22 8.17
C GLY A 184 2.23 1.20 9.09
N SER A 185 2.88 0.71 10.18
CA SER A 185 3.65 1.57 11.08
C SER A 185 4.94 2.13 10.47
N CYS A 186 5.32 1.67 9.28
CA CYS A 186 6.53 2.08 8.56
C CYS A 186 7.83 1.98 9.37
N SER A 187 7.90 1.04 10.34
CA SER A 187 9.06 0.87 11.22
C SER A 187 10.29 0.27 10.51
N LEU A 188 10.10 -0.40 9.36
CA LEU A 188 11.15 -1.01 8.54
C LEU A 188 11.04 -0.60 7.06
N SER A 189 10.17 0.34 6.73
CA SER A 189 9.93 0.80 5.37
C SER A 189 9.80 2.32 5.32
N LYS A 190 10.02 2.89 4.16
CA LYS A 190 9.78 4.31 3.89
C LYS A 190 8.29 4.64 3.90
N ALA A 191 7.48 3.72 3.37
CA ALA A 191 6.04 3.85 3.31
C ALA A 191 5.37 2.49 3.11
N THR A 192 4.14 2.38 3.58
CA THR A 192 3.26 1.23 3.37
C THR A 192 1.99 1.70 2.66
N MET A 193 1.48 0.92 1.70
CA MET A 193 0.23 1.23 1.03
C MET A 193 -0.82 0.15 1.25
N PHE A 194 -2.09 0.57 1.22
CA PHE A 194 -3.26 -0.26 1.38
C PHE A 194 -4.28 0.05 0.29
N SER A 195 -5.15 -0.92 0.03
CA SER A 195 -6.32 -0.76 -0.82
C SER A 195 -7.59 -0.89 0.03
N THR A 196 -8.57 -0.05 -0.26
CA THR A 196 -9.92 -0.13 0.33
C THR A 196 -10.97 -0.46 -0.74
N HIS A 197 -10.55 -1.16 -1.82
CA HIS A 197 -11.46 -1.77 -2.78
C HIS A 197 -12.43 -2.74 -2.07
N ALA A 198 -13.60 -2.98 -2.64
CA ALA A 198 -14.69 -3.76 -2.06
C ALA A 198 -14.32 -5.15 -1.51
N VAL A 199 -13.25 -5.77 -2.05
CA VAL A 199 -12.81 -7.12 -1.62
C VAL A 199 -11.76 -7.10 -0.50
N LYS A 200 -11.41 -5.92 0.04
CA LYS A 200 -10.36 -5.77 1.06
C LYS A 200 -10.92 -5.82 2.48
N ALA A 201 -10.04 -5.79 3.49
CA ALA A 201 -10.40 -5.90 4.91
C ALA A 201 -11.37 -4.80 5.38
N ILE A 202 -11.22 -3.60 4.85
CA ILE A 202 -12.21 -2.51 4.93
C ILE A 202 -12.48 -1.99 3.53
N THR A 203 -13.66 -1.41 3.32
CA THR A 203 -14.00 -0.88 1.99
C THR A 203 -14.53 0.54 2.04
N THR A 204 -14.13 1.30 1.02
CA THR A 204 -14.71 2.60 0.65
C THR A 204 -15.33 2.56 -0.76
N GLY A 205 -15.64 1.34 -1.25
CA GLY A 205 -15.99 1.10 -2.64
C GLY A 205 -14.74 1.05 -3.52
N GLU A 206 -14.13 2.18 -3.74
CA GLU A 206 -12.78 2.36 -4.30
C GLU A 206 -11.95 3.23 -3.36
N GLY A 207 -10.67 2.95 -3.27
CA GLY A 207 -9.75 3.76 -2.48
C GLY A 207 -8.40 3.11 -2.24
N GLY A 208 -7.46 3.94 -1.84
CA GLY A 208 -6.13 3.55 -1.41
C GLY A 208 -5.64 4.48 -0.32
N ILE A 209 -4.68 4.00 0.46
CA ILE A 209 -4.08 4.76 1.56
C ILE A 209 -2.59 4.49 1.55
N ILE A 210 -1.81 5.53 1.79
CA ILE A 210 -0.37 5.45 1.99
C ILE A 210 -0.08 5.90 3.41
N THR A 211 0.72 5.14 4.15
CA THR A 211 1.23 5.55 5.47
C THR A 211 2.73 5.78 5.41
N THR A 212 3.23 6.72 6.20
CA THR A 212 4.65 7.05 6.31
C THR A 212 4.92 7.82 7.60
N ASN A 213 6.18 7.77 8.08
CA ASN A 213 6.67 8.60 9.18
C ASN A 213 7.56 9.75 8.68
N ASP A 214 7.64 9.94 7.37
CA ASP A 214 8.40 11.03 6.74
C ASP A 214 7.45 12.18 6.35
N GLU A 215 7.57 13.29 7.05
CA GLU A 215 6.76 14.50 6.83
C GLU A 215 6.92 15.07 5.41
N ASN A 216 8.14 15.07 4.89
CA ASN A 216 8.42 15.57 3.53
C ASN A 216 7.75 14.68 2.48
N LEU A 217 7.81 13.36 2.66
CA LEU A 217 7.12 12.41 1.79
C LEU A 217 5.60 12.60 1.88
N ALA A 218 5.05 12.73 3.09
CA ALA A 218 3.62 12.96 3.30
C ALA A 218 3.14 14.24 2.61
N SER A 219 3.87 15.35 2.77
CA SER A 219 3.59 16.62 2.10
C SER A 219 3.61 16.48 0.58
N ARG A 220 4.64 15.80 0.04
CA ARG A 220 4.77 15.57 -1.40
C ARG A 220 3.65 14.70 -1.96
N LEU A 221 3.26 13.63 -1.24
CA LEU A 221 2.14 12.77 -1.63
C LEU A 221 0.81 13.55 -1.66
N LYS A 222 0.55 14.39 -0.67
CA LYS A 222 -0.65 15.26 -0.64
C LYS A 222 -0.70 16.21 -1.85
N LYS A 223 0.43 16.80 -2.23
CA LYS A 223 0.53 17.64 -3.42
C LYS A 223 0.27 16.85 -4.71
N LEU A 224 0.96 15.73 -4.92
CA LEU A 224 0.80 14.89 -6.11
C LEU A 224 -0.63 14.35 -6.26
N ARG A 225 -1.27 13.96 -5.15
CA ARG A 225 -2.67 13.54 -5.14
C ARG A 225 -3.63 14.62 -5.64
N SER A 226 -3.28 15.89 -5.42
CA SER A 226 -4.15 17.05 -5.65
C SER A 226 -3.60 17.96 -6.75
N HIS A 227 -3.11 17.38 -7.86
CA HIS A 227 -2.66 18.11 -9.06
C HIS A 227 -1.46 19.06 -8.82
N GLY A 228 -0.69 18.88 -7.75
CA GLY A 228 0.37 19.80 -7.35
C GLY A 228 -0.13 21.11 -6.70
N VAL A 229 -1.42 21.25 -6.49
CA VAL A 229 -2.01 22.45 -5.91
C VAL A 229 -1.82 22.45 -4.38
N VAL A 230 -1.21 23.50 -3.85
CA VAL A 230 -1.16 23.79 -2.42
C VAL A 230 -2.25 24.81 -2.11
N ARG A 231 -3.22 24.41 -1.30
CA ARG A 231 -4.19 25.32 -0.70
C ARG A 231 -3.64 25.74 0.66
N ASP A 232 -2.90 26.83 0.68
CA ASP A 232 -2.48 27.44 1.94
C ASP A 232 -3.66 28.26 2.47
N LYS A 233 -4.18 27.89 3.61
CA LYS A 233 -5.27 28.62 4.27
C LYS A 233 -4.84 30.03 4.71
N ASP A 234 -3.51 30.24 4.82
CA ASP A 234 -2.95 31.50 5.33
C ASP A 234 -2.45 32.45 4.24
N LEU A 235 -2.29 32.02 3.00
CA LEU A 235 -1.68 32.84 1.94
C LEU A 235 -2.66 33.37 0.87
N GLY A 236 -3.92 33.03 0.88
CA GLY A 236 -4.93 33.59 -0.05
C GLY A 236 -4.66 33.40 -1.56
N ASN A 237 -3.55 32.79 -1.93
CA ASN A 237 -3.13 32.58 -3.31
C ASN A 237 -2.88 31.09 -3.58
N ASN A 238 -3.45 30.61 -4.68
CA ASN A 238 -3.14 29.27 -5.21
C ASN A 238 -1.79 29.33 -5.94
N GLU A 239 -0.72 28.89 -5.31
CA GLU A 239 0.54 28.68 -6.02
C GLU A 239 0.57 27.32 -6.70
N LEU A 240 0.70 27.31 -8.02
CA LEU A 240 1.06 26.12 -8.81
C LEU A 240 2.55 25.84 -8.62
N ILE A 241 2.88 24.74 -7.99
CA ILE A 241 4.27 24.30 -7.89
C ILE A 241 4.59 23.52 -9.17
N ASN A 242 5.62 23.97 -9.89
CA ASN A 242 6.20 23.18 -10.98
C ASN A 242 6.72 21.83 -10.42
N LEU A 243 6.15 20.74 -10.90
CA LEU A 243 6.52 19.35 -10.60
C LEU A 243 7.79 18.95 -11.31
#